data_4dcce8f22df1c207a9ab8d1070d26896
#
_entry.id   4dcce8f22df1c207a9ab8d1070d26896
#
_cell.length_a   1.000
_cell.length_b   1.000
_cell.length_c   1.000
_cell.angle_alpha   90.00
_cell.angle_beta   90.00
_cell.angle_gamma   90.00
#
_symmetry.space_group_name_H-M   'P 1'
#
loop_
_entity.id
_entity.type
_entity.pdbx_description
1 polymer ?
#
loop_
_entity_poly.entity_id
_entity_poly.type
_entity_poly.pdbx_seq_one_letter_code
_entity_poly.pdbx_strand_id
1 'polypeptide(L)'
;MSFVVEPHIEEYAVAASTPHPLADLFERLAAETRERTTAPQMMVGPLEGRFLELLVRLTRARRVLELGTFTGWSSIAMASGLPPDGRIVTCDIDPEAQEIARRYAEEAGVADRIDYRLGPGLETIQSLEGPLDLVFIDADKEGYLDYYEATLPLLADDGLIVADNVLWSGRVAEDDPDERTRTIMAFNDHVRKDDRVVAVMLTVRDGMTLIRKR
;
A
#
# COMPACT_ATOMS: atom_id res chain seq x y z
N MET A 1 -19.45 -1.01 -3.81
CA MET A 1 -18.14 -1.15 -4.45
C MET A 1 -18.30 -2.07 -5.64
N SER A 2 -17.87 -1.65 -6.82
CA SER A 2 -17.69 -2.58 -7.93
C SER A 2 -16.34 -3.28 -7.67
N PHE A 3 -16.30 -4.59 -7.66
CA PHE A 3 -15.06 -5.34 -7.53
C PHE A 3 -14.57 -5.67 -8.93
N VAL A 4 -13.28 -5.49 -9.19
CA VAL A 4 -12.65 -5.91 -10.45
C VAL A 4 -12.66 -7.44 -10.55
N VAL A 5 -12.57 -8.11 -9.39
CA VAL A 5 -12.70 -9.57 -9.24
C VAL A 5 -14.00 -9.86 -8.49
N GLU A 6 -14.77 -10.84 -8.96
CA GLU A 6 -16.00 -11.27 -8.29
C GLU A 6 -15.73 -11.69 -6.84
N PRO A 7 -16.55 -11.26 -5.86
CA PRO A 7 -16.30 -11.48 -4.42
C PRO A 7 -16.02 -12.94 -4.04
N HIS A 8 -16.76 -13.89 -4.63
CA HIS A 8 -16.57 -15.32 -4.34
C HIS A 8 -15.22 -15.86 -4.81
N ILE A 9 -14.60 -15.23 -5.84
CA ILE A 9 -13.25 -15.59 -6.31
C ILE A 9 -12.21 -15.05 -5.33
N GLU A 10 -12.38 -13.83 -4.83
CA GLU A 10 -11.52 -13.26 -3.80
C GLU A 10 -11.60 -14.07 -2.50
N GLU A 11 -12.82 -14.42 -2.04
CA GLU A 11 -13.04 -15.29 -0.88
C GLU A 11 -12.32 -16.63 -1.03
N TYR A 12 -12.42 -17.26 -2.21
CA TYR A 12 -11.69 -18.49 -2.50
C TYR A 12 -10.17 -18.28 -2.45
N ALA A 13 -9.66 -17.21 -3.04
CA ALA A 13 -8.24 -16.89 -3.04
C ALA A 13 -7.70 -16.69 -1.62
N VAL A 14 -8.45 -15.99 -0.77
CA VAL A 14 -8.13 -15.83 0.67
C VAL A 14 -8.10 -17.19 1.36
N ALA A 15 -9.13 -18.03 1.17
CA ALA A 15 -9.23 -19.35 1.79
C ALA A 15 -8.15 -20.33 1.29
N ALA A 16 -7.71 -20.19 0.05
CA ALA A 16 -6.65 -21.01 -0.57
C ALA A 16 -5.22 -20.49 -0.23
N SER A 17 -5.11 -19.31 0.38
CA SER A 17 -3.84 -18.72 0.78
C SER A 17 -3.47 -19.11 2.22
N THR A 18 -2.17 -19.11 2.55
CA THR A 18 -1.75 -19.34 3.93
C THR A 18 -2.18 -18.18 4.82
N PRO A 19 -2.96 -18.44 5.89
CA PRO A 19 -3.39 -17.38 6.80
C PRO A 19 -2.20 -16.62 7.41
N HIS A 20 -2.40 -15.32 7.67
CA HIS A 20 -1.38 -14.56 8.40
C HIS A 20 -1.33 -15.04 9.86
N PRO A 21 -0.14 -15.15 10.50
CA PRO A 21 -0.04 -15.54 11.92
C PRO A 21 -0.81 -14.62 12.87
N LEU A 22 -1.06 -13.36 12.46
CA LEU A 22 -1.83 -12.37 13.20
C LEU A 22 -3.28 -12.24 12.69
N ALA A 23 -3.89 -13.29 12.11
CA ALA A 23 -5.24 -13.22 11.55
C ALA A 23 -6.27 -12.70 12.56
N ASP A 24 -6.28 -13.20 13.80
CA ASP A 24 -7.20 -12.76 14.86
C ASP A 24 -7.00 -11.28 15.22
N LEU A 25 -5.77 -10.78 15.18
CA LEU A 25 -5.48 -9.36 15.40
C LEU A 25 -6.06 -8.51 14.26
N PHE A 26 -5.88 -8.93 13.02
CA PHE A 26 -6.42 -8.24 11.86
C PHE A 26 -7.95 -8.25 11.83
N GLU A 27 -8.60 -9.31 12.30
CA GLU A 27 -10.06 -9.34 12.45
C GLU A 27 -10.55 -8.30 13.44
N ARG A 28 -9.88 -8.15 14.60
CA ARG A 28 -10.20 -7.12 15.60
C ARG A 28 -9.92 -5.71 15.08
N LEU A 29 -8.79 -5.51 14.39
CA LEU A 29 -8.47 -4.26 13.71
C LEU A 29 -9.57 -3.87 12.71
N ALA A 30 -10.00 -4.82 11.89
CA ALA A 30 -11.08 -4.59 10.92
C ALA A 30 -12.42 -4.25 11.59
N ALA A 31 -12.75 -4.91 12.70
CA ALA A 31 -13.98 -4.62 13.46
C ALA A 31 -13.95 -3.19 14.02
N GLU A 32 -12.85 -2.80 14.67
CA GLU A 32 -12.69 -1.45 15.21
C GLU A 32 -12.64 -0.37 14.12
N THR A 33 -11.98 -0.64 12.99
CA THR A 33 -11.96 0.27 11.85
C THR A 33 -13.38 0.54 11.31
N ARG A 34 -14.23 -0.51 11.21
CA ARG A 34 -15.63 -0.34 10.80
C ARG A 34 -16.46 0.46 11.80
N GLU A 35 -16.16 0.37 13.08
CA GLU A 35 -16.86 1.10 14.12
C GLU A 35 -16.42 2.56 14.21
N ARG A 36 -15.13 2.83 14.07
CA ARG A 36 -14.54 4.15 14.38
C ARG A 36 -14.23 5.02 13.17
N THR A 37 -14.30 4.50 11.95
CA THR A 37 -13.99 5.28 10.74
C THR A 37 -15.19 5.40 9.81
N THR A 38 -15.19 6.45 9.00
CA THR A 38 -16.25 6.69 8.00
C THR A 38 -16.01 5.98 6.67
N ALA A 39 -14.81 5.44 6.47
CA ALA A 39 -14.37 4.83 5.21
C ALA A 39 -13.65 3.48 5.43
N PRO A 40 -14.28 2.49 6.11
CA PRO A 40 -13.63 1.21 6.44
C PRO A 40 -13.22 0.39 5.21
N GLN A 41 -13.76 0.71 4.05
CA GLN A 41 -13.40 0.08 2.77
C GLN A 41 -11.98 0.45 2.28
N MET A 42 -11.31 1.42 2.91
CA MET A 42 -9.91 1.77 2.60
C MET A 42 -8.90 0.75 3.16
N MET A 43 -9.34 -0.16 4.04
CA MET A 43 -8.44 -1.23 4.50
C MET A 43 -8.05 -2.17 3.36
N VAL A 44 -6.78 -2.51 3.27
CA VAL A 44 -6.26 -3.44 2.26
C VAL A 44 -6.82 -4.86 2.38
N GLY A 45 -7.10 -5.35 3.57
CA GLY A 45 -7.67 -6.69 3.79
C GLY A 45 -6.66 -7.85 3.70
N PRO A 46 -7.15 -9.10 3.88
CA PRO A 46 -6.27 -10.25 4.12
C PRO A 46 -5.42 -10.67 2.91
N LEU A 47 -5.97 -10.69 1.71
CA LEU A 47 -5.24 -11.13 0.51
C LEU A 47 -4.11 -10.15 0.17
N GLU A 48 -4.43 -8.88 0.12
CA GLU A 48 -3.49 -7.83 -0.22
C GLU A 48 -2.43 -7.63 0.87
N GLY A 49 -2.83 -7.60 2.14
CA GLY A 49 -1.87 -7.54 3.24
C GLY A 49 -0.87 -8.70 3.21
N ARG A 50 -1.35 -9.91 2.89
CA ARG A 50 -0.48 -11.09 2.74
C ARG A 50 0.43 -10.98 1.52
N PHE A 51 -0.06 -10.39 0.44
CA PHE A 51 0.74 -10.13 -0.76
C PHE A 51 1.83 -9.09 -0.49
N LEU A 52 1.52 -8.00 0.20
CA LEU A 52 2.51 -6.99 0.60
C LEU A 52 3.61 -7.58 1.50
N GLU A 53 3.24 -8.39 2.51
CA GLU A 53 4.23 -9.12 3.32
C GLU A 53 5.13 -10.01 2.46
N LEU A 54 4.55 -10.74 1.50
CA LEU A 54 5.31 -11.60 0.59
C LEU A 54 6.28 -10.76 -0.28
N LEU A 55 5.86 -9.61 -0.78
CA LEU A 55 6.72 -8.70 -1.55
C LEU A 55 7.91 -8.20 -0.71
N VAL A 56 7.68 -7.80 0.55
CA VAL A 56 8.76 -7.42 1.49
C VAL A 56 9.78 -8.56 1.63
N ARG A 57 9.31 -9.80 1.76
CA ARG A 57 10.20 -10.98 1.86
C ARG A 57 10.94 -11.29 0.56
N LEU A 58 10.27 -11.19 -0.59
CA LEU A 58 10.85 -11.48 -1.91
C LEU A 58 11.92 -10.46 -2.30
N THR A 59 11.67 -9.18 -2.03
CA THR A 59 12.64 -8.09 -2.26
C THR A 59 13.71 -8.03 -1.18
N ARG A 60 13.56 -8.78 -0.08
CA ARG A 60 14.42 -8.69 1.10
C ARG A 60 14.51 -7.27 1.66
N ALA A 61 13.41 -6.54 1.57
CA ALA A 61 13.34 -5.14 1.94
C ALA A 61 13.75 -4.93 3.40
N ARG A 62 14.52 -3.87 3.64
CA ARG A 62 14.92 -3.37 4.96
C ARG A 62 14.41 -1.96 5.21
N ARG A 63 14.27 -1.18 4.14
CA ARG A 63 13.82 0.21 4.17
C ARG A 63 12.59 0.36 3.32
N VAL A 64 11.44 0.46 3.97
CA VAL A 64 10.13 0.57 3.33
C VAL A 64 9.55 1.96 3.58
N LEU A 65 8.96 2.55 2.56
CA LEU A 65 8.11 3.74 2.66
C LEU A 65 6.68 3.34 2.34
N GLU A 66 5.75 3.78 3.16
CA GLU A 66 4.30 3.66 2.92
C GLU A 66 3.66 5.05 2.92
N LEU A 67 2.89 5.33 1.89
CA LEU A 67 2.09 6.53 1.75
C LEU A 67 0.62 6.15 1.88
N GLY A 68 0.01 6.52 3.00
CA GLY A 68 -1.32 6.09 3.44
C GLY A 68 -1.22 4.99 4.51
N THR A 69 -1.18 5.40 5.80
CA THR A 69 -1.18 4.46 6.95
C THR A 69 -2.57 3.95 7.24
N PHE A 70 -3.56 4.84 7.21
CA PHE A 70 -4.91 4.62 7.72
C PHE A 70 -4.87 3.95 9.11
N THR A 71 -5.61 2.83 9.32
CA THR A 71 -5.62 2.10 10.60
C THR A 71 -4.51 1.05 10.72
N GLY A 72 -3.56 0.99 9.77
CA GLY A 72 -2.28 0.27 9.89
C GLY A 72 -2.27 -1.17 9.43
N TRP A 73 -3.29 -1.66 8.70
CA TRP A 73 -3.29 -3.05 8.20
C TRP A 73 -2.05 -3.35 7.36
N SER A 74 -1.80 -2.57 6.32
CA SER A 74 -0.66 -2.72 5.41
C SER A 74 0.67 -2.55 6.12
N SER A 75 0.80 -1.53 6.98
CA SER A 75 2.00 -1.28 7.78
C SER A 75 2.37 -2.48 8.65
N ILE A 76 1.39 -3.05 9.38
CA ILE A 76 1.60 -4.23 10.25
C ILE A 76 1.95 -5.47 9.42
N ALA A 77 1.26 -5.68 8.30
CA ALA A 77 1.51 -6.80 7.41
C ALA A 77 2.94 -6.73 6.82
N MET A 78 3.34 -5.57 6.29
CA MET A 78 4.70 -5.36 5.76
C MET A 78 5.76 -5.48 6.86
N ALA A 79 5.53 -4.90 8.04
CA ALA A 79 6.45 -4.99 9.18
C ALA A 79 6.68 -6.43 9.64
N SER A 80 5.66 -7.30 9.54
CA SER A 80 5.77 -8.73 9.83
C SER A 80 6.68 -9.48 8.85
N GLY A 81 6.85 -8.95 7.64
CA GLY A 81 7.76 -9.47 6.62
C GLY A 81 9.21 -9.02 6.75
N LEU A 82 9.46 -7.92 7.48
CA LEU A 82 10.78 -7.33 7.62
C LEU A 82 11.74 -8.16 8.48
N PRO A 83 13.05 -8.09 8.20
CA PRO A 83 14.06 -8.58 9.13
C PRO A 83 14.09 -7.73 10.42
N PRO A 84 14.73 -8.20 11.50
CA PRO A 84 14.75 -7.49 12.79
C PRO A 84 15.30 -6.05 12.73
N ASP A 85 16.19 -5.77 11.80
CA ASP A 85 16.81 -4.46 11.55
C ASP A 85 16.09 -3.66 10.45
N GLY A 86 15.00 -4.20 9.88
CA GLY A 86 14.18 -3.51 8.88
C GLY A 86 13.29 -2.45 9.52
N ARG A 87 12.95 -1.43 8.73
CA ARG A 87 12.12 -0.29 9.16
C ARG A 87 11.14 0.11 8.05
N ILE A 88 9.95 0.51 8.49
CA ILE A 88 8.95 1.19 7.66
C ILE A 88 8.84 2.62 8.15
N VAL A 89 8.89 3.58 7.23
CA VAL A 89 8.33 4.91 7.45
C VAL A 89 6.95 4.93 6.81
N THR A 90 5.93 5.25 7.59
CA THR A 90 4.55 5.37 7.09
C THR A 90 4.00 6.75 7.41
N CYS A 91 3.21 7.33 6.53
CA CYS A 91 2.60 8.63 6.75
C CYS A 91 1.11 8.66 6.44
N ASP A 92 0.40 9.49 7.19
CA ASP A 92 -1.02 9.77 7.02
C ASP A 92 -1.34 11.17 7.52
N ILE A 93 -2.44 11.74 7.06
CA ILE A 93 -2.96 13.03 7.53
C ILE A 93 -3.99 12.88 8.66
N ASP A 94 -4.48 11.66 8.91
CA ASP A 94 -5.50 11.36 9.92
C ASP A 94 -4.84 10.87 11.23
N PRO A 95 -4.79 11.72 12.28
CA PRO A 95 -4.18 11.34 13.55
C PRO A 95 -4.99 10.28 14.31
N GLU A 96 -6.32 10.21 14.15
CA GLU A 96 -7.17 9.24 14.85
C GLU A 96 -6.99 7.84 14.25
N ALA A 97 -6.93 7.74 12.94
CA ALA A 97 -6.63 6.49 12.25
C ALA A 97 -5.21 5.98 12.61
N GLN A 98 -4.24 6.90 12.65
CA GLN A 98 -2.85 6.56 12.99
C GLN A 98 -2.69 6.13 14.47
N GLU A 99 -3.53 6.63 15.40
CA GLU A 99 -3.56 6.15 16.79
C GLU A 99 -4.01 4.68 16.87
N ILE A 100 -5.03 4.31 16.09
CA ILE A 100 -5.46 2.90 15.98
C ILE A 100 -4.30 2.05 15.46
N ALA A 101 -3.64 2.49 14.38
CA ALA A 101 -2.50 1.80 13.77
C ALA A 101 -1.37 1.54 14.78
N ARG A 102 -0.98 2.54 15.57
CA ARG A 102 0.08 2.42 16.60
C ARG A 102 -0.26 1.34 17.64
N ARG A 103 -1.48 1.37 18.16
CA ARG A 103 -1.91 0.44 19.19
C ARG A 103 -1.92 -1.01 18.70
N TYR A 104 -2.42 -1.25 17.49
CA TYR A 104 -2.39 -2.59 16.90
C TYR A 104 -0.98 -3.05 16.51
N ALA A 105 -0.09 -2.14 16.13
CA ALA A 105 1.31 -2.48 15.89
C ALA A 105 2.06 -2.88 17.18
N GLU A 106 1.75 -2.24 18.32
CA GLU A 106 2.26 -2.65 19.64
C GLU A 106 1.78 -4.06 19.98
N GLU A 107 0.48 -4.33 19.82
CA GLU A 107 -0.10 -5.65 20.08
C GLU A 107 0.47 -6.74 19.14
N ALA A 108 0.75 -6.38 17.89
CA ALA A 108 1.40 -7.25 16.91
C ALA A 108 2.89 -7.50 17.21
N GLY A 109 3.51 -6.73 18.11
CA GLY A 109 4.93 -6.82 18.41
C GLY A 109 5.84 -6.32 17.29
N VAL A 110 5.38 -5.37 16.47
CA VAL A 110 6.13 -4.80 15.33
C VAL A 110 6.29 -3.27 15.42
N ALA A 111 5.80 -2.64 16.48
CA ALA A 111 5.81 -1.19 16.64
C ALA A 111 7.22 -0.58 16.56
N ASP A 112 8.24 -1.30 17.03
CA ASP A 112 9.63 -0.88 16.99
C ASP A 112 10.21 -0.79 15.56
N ARG A 113 9.51 -1.34 14.58
CA ARG A 113 9.89 -1.33 13.15
C ARG A 113 9.16 -0.29 12.33
N ILE A 114 8.19 0.43 12.92
CA ILE A 114 7.32 1.37 12.21
C ILE A 114 7.54 2.79 12.73
N ASP A 115 8.00 3.69 11.87
CA ASP A 115 8.11 5.12 12.12
C ASP A 115 6.91 5.83 11.48
N TYR A 116 6.02 6.32 12.33
CA TYR A 116 4.80 7.01 11.92
C TYR A 116 5.02 8.50 11.78
N ARG A 117 4.71 9.04 10.61
CA ARG A 117 4.74 10.47 10.30
C ARG A 117 3.31 10.98 10.13
N LEU A 118 2.97 12.08 10.81
CA LEU A 118 1.69 12.76 10.62
C LEU A 118 1.91 13.95 9.68
N GLY A 119 1.27 13.93 8.52
CA GLY A 119 1.37 14.98 7.52
C GLY A 119 1.34 14.46 6.08
N PRO A 120 1.48 15.38 5.11
CA PRO A 120 1.43 15.08 3.69
C PRO A 120 2.56 14.13 3.24
N GLY A 121 2.24 13.22 2.30
CA GLY A 121 3.20 12.24 1.78
C GLY A 121 4.45 12.86 1.17
N LEU A 122 4.31 13.95 0.39
CA LEU A 122 5.45 14.63 -0.23
C LEU A 122 6.43 15.21 0.78
N GLU A 123 5.94 15.76 1.90
CA GLU A 123 6.82 16.26 2.98
C GLU A 123 7.60 15.12 3.63
N THR A 124 6.93 13.99 3.83
CA THR A 124 7.61 12.77 4.32
C THR A 124 8.68 12.32 3.35
N ILE A 125 8.38 12.20 2.06
CA ILE A 125 9.37 11.80 1.03
C ILE A 125 10.58 12.73 1.03
N GLN A 126 10.37 14.05 1.07
CA GLN A 126 11.43 15.06 1.08
C GLN A 126 12.35 14.98 2.32
N SER A 127 11.85 14.42 3.42
CA SER A 127 12.62 14.22 4.66
C SER A 127 13.48 12.95 4.65
N LEU A 128 13.35 12.10 3.64
CA LEU A 128 14.01 10.81 3.56
C LEU A 128 15.24 10.86 2.66
N GLU A 129 16.21 10.04 3.02
CA GLU A 129 17.36 9.71 2.17
C GLU A 129 17.22 8.27 1.67
N GLY A 130 17.54 8.05 0.39
CA GLY A 130 17.58 6.70 -0.18
C GLY A 130 18.76 5.86 0.32
N PRO A 131 18.93 4.61 -0.13
CA PRO A 131 17.98 3.91 -0.97
C PRO A 131 16.77 3.35 -0.19
N LEU A 132 15.61 3.27 -0.86
CA LEU A 132 14.41 2.57 -0.39
C LEU A 132 14.29 1.24 -1.13
N ASP A 133 14.02 0.17 -0.42
CA ASP A 133 13.90 -1.16 -1.03
C ASP A 133 12.47 -1.44 -1.52
N LEU A 134 11.47 -0.88 -0.82
CA LEU A 134 10.07 -0.98 -1.21
C LEU A 134 9.35 0.33 -0.89
N VAL A 135 8.52 0.78 -1.82
CA VAL A 135 7.59 1.91 -1.63
C VAL A 135 6.18 1.42 -1.90
N PHE A 136 5.26 1.63 -0.97
CA PHE A 136 3.83 1.37 -1.15
C PHE A 136 3.07 2.69 -1.23
N ILE A 137 2.36 2.92 -2.34
CA ILE A 137 1.58 4.14 -2.61
C ILE A 137 0.11 3.79 -2.54
N ASP A 138 -0.56 4.18 -1.45
CA ASP A 138 -2.00 4.03 -1.23
C ASP A 138 -2.57 5.25 -0.47
N ALA A 139 -2.31 6.43 -1.00
CA ALA A 139 -2.79 7.70 -0.45
C ALA A 139 -3.83 8.35 -1.39
N ASP A 140 -3.94 9.68 -1.34
CA ASP A 140 -4.77 10.47 -2.24
C ASP A 140 -4.34 10.28 -3.71
N LYS A 141 -5.31 10.04 -4.58
CA LYS A 141 -5.01 9.66 -5.98
C LYS A 141 -4.48 10.82 -6.81
N GLU A 142 -4.80 12.05 -6.42
CA GLU A 142 -4.28 13.28 -7.01
C GLU A 142 -2.75 13.39 -6.83
N GLY A 143 -2.20 12.84 -5.75
CA GLY A 143 -0.76 12.84 -5.46
C GLY A 143 0.05 11.73 -6.13
N TYR A 144 -0.56 10.72 -6.75
CA TYR A 144 0.13 9.50 -7.21
C TYR A 144 1.31 9.77 -8.15
N LEU A 145 1.14 10.66 -9.12
CA LEU A 145 2.21 11.01 -10.05
C LEU A 145 3.39 11.68 -9.33
N ASP A 146 3.09 12.62 -8.44
CA ASP A 146 4.10 13.34 -7.67
C ASP A 146 4.81 12.40 -6.68
N TYR A 147 4.09 11.48 -6.05
CA TYR A 147 4.67 10.44 -5.18
C TYR A 147 5.61 9.53 -5.96
N TYR A 148 5.20 9.08 -7.13
CA TYR A 148 6.03 8.26 -8.01
C TYR A 148 7.32 8.97 -8.41
N GLU A 149 7.22 10.18 -8.94
CA GLU A 149 8.38 10.96 -9.38
C GLU A 149 9.32 11.33 -8.22
N ALA A 150 8.77 11.60 -7.04
CA ALA A 150 9.58 11.92 -5.86
C ALA A 150 10.26 10.68 -5.25
N THR A 151 9.66 9.49 -5.36
CA THR A 151 10.22 8.27 -4.76
C THR A 151 11.15 7.51 -5.69
N LEU A 152 10.97 7.60 -7.02
CA LEU A 152 11.80 6.88 -7.99
C LEU A 152 13.32 7.19 -7.86
N PRO A 153 13.77 8.43 -7.62
CA PRO A 153 15.19 8.70 -7.38
C PRO A 153 15.73 8.06 -6.09
N LEU A 154 14.86 7.89 -5.09
CA LEU A 154 15.21 7.29 -3.79
C LEU A 154 15.15 5.76 -3.79
N LEU A 155 14.59 5.15 -4.84
CA LEU A 155 14.46 3.70 -4.93
C LEU A 155 15.83 3.05 -5.16
N ALA A 156 16.10 1.94 -4.47
CA ALA A 156 17.25 1.09 -4.73
C ALA A 156 17.21 0.54 -6.18
N ASP A 157 18.33 0.10 -6.71
CA ASP A 157 18.38 -0.43 -8.09
C ASP A 157 17.56 -1.71 -8.25
N ASP A 158 17.46 -2.52 -7.19
CA ASP A 158 16.62 -3.72 -7.10
C ASP A 158 15.32 -3.48 -6.32
N GLY A 159 15.01 -2.22 -5.99
CA GLY A 159 13.83 -1.82 -5.24
C GLY A 159 12.53 -1.94 -6.05
N LEU A 160 11.41 -1.90 -5.33
CA LEU A 160 10.07 -2.07 -5.87
C LEU A 160 9.16 -0.93 -5.41
N ILE A 161 8.46 -0.27 -6.34
CA ILE A 161 7.29 0.55 -6.02
C ILE A 161 6.04 -0.27 -6.30
N VAL A 162 5.09 -0.21 -5.38
CA VAL A 162 3.77 -0.82 -5.49
C VAL A 162 2.73 0.29 -5.36
N ALA A 163 1.94 0.52 -6.41
CA ALA A 163 0.86 1.49 -6.40
C ALA A 163 -0.48 0.76 -6.38
N ASP A 164 -1.34 1.06 -5.40
CA ASP A 164 -2.64 0.40 -5.22
C ASP A 164 -3.80 1.18 -5.87
N ASN A 165 -4.94 0.51 -6.02
CA ASN A 165 -6.21 1.00 -6.58
C ASN A 165 -6.07 1.61 -7.99
N VAL A 166 -5.17 1.09 -8.78
CA VAL A 166 -4.87 1.60 -10.14
C VAL A 166 -5.93 1.24 -11.17
N LEU A 167 -6.88 0.34 -10.84
CA LEU A 167 -8.04 0.01 -11.66
C LEU A 167 -9.30 0.82 -11.28
N TRP A 168 -9.29 1.45 -10.12
CA TRP A 168 -10.34 2.36 -9.66
C TRP A 168 -11.75 1.79 -9.83
N SER A 169 -11.98 0.60 -9.25
CA SER A 169 -13.23 -0.17 -9.37
C SER A 169 -13.62 -0.50 -10.80
N GLY A 170 -12.63 -0.67 -11.71
CA GLY A 170 -12.84 -0.93 -13.12
C GLY A 170 -13.15 0.32 -13.97
N ARG A 171 -13.33 1.49 -13.36
CA ARG A 171 -13.69 2.73 -14.06
C ARG A 171 -12.66 3.19 -15.09
N VAL A 172 -11.41 2.82 -14.92
CA VAL A 172 -10.34 3.12 -15.91
C VAL A 172 -10.61 2.47 -17.29
N ALA A 173 -11.52 1.50 -17.37
CA ALA A 173 -11.93 0.82 -18.59
C ALA A 173 -13.28 1.30 -19.13
N GLU A 174 -13.92 2.31 -18.52
CA GLU A 174 -15.17 2.91 -18.98
C GLU A 174 -14.95 3.94 -20.10
N ASP A 175 -15.93 4.09 -20.99
CA ASP A 175 -15.84 5.00 -22.13
C ASP A 175 -15.86 6.48 -21.73
N ASP A 176 -16.53 6.86 -20.64
CA ASP A 176 -16.64 8.24 -20.15
C ASP A 176 -16.20 8.35 -18.67
N PRO A 177 -14.89 8.31 -18.41
CA PRO A 177 -14.36 8.39 -17.04
C PRO A 177 -14.55 9.78 -16.43
N ASP A 178 -14.87 9.84 -15.14
CA ASP A 178 -14.90 11.08 -14.38
C ASP A 178 -13.48 11.67 -14.18
N GLU A 179 -13.39 12.89 -13.62
CA GLU A 179 -12.11 13.59 -13.43
C GLU A 179 -11.12 12.79 -12.55
N ARG A 180 -11.63 12.17 -11.50
CA ARG A 180 -10.83 11.38 -10.58
C ARG A 180 -10.28 10.10 -11.23
N THR A 181 -11.09 9.45 -12.04
CA THR A 181 -10.68 8.31 -12.86
C THR A 181 -9.60 8.71 -13.87
N ARG A 182 -9.76 9.90 -14.51
CA ARG A 182 -8.75 10.43 -15.44
C ARG A 182 -7.39 10.67 -14.76
N THR A 183 -7.38 11.07 -13.50
CA THR A 183 -6.14 11.22 -12.72
C THR A 183 -5.38 9.90 -12.59
N ILE A 184 -6.09 8.82 -12.23
CA ILE A 184 -5.47 7.47 -12.17
C ILE A 184 -5.03 6.98 -13.56
N MET A 185 -5.83 7.22 -14.59
CA MET A 185 -5.45 6.87 -15.97
C MET A 185 -4.20 7.61 -16.42
N ALA A 186 -4.06 8.89 -16.05
CA ALA A 186 -2.86 9.69 -16.35
C ALA A 186 -1.62 9.11 -15.65
N PHE A 187 -1.73 8.72 -14.37
CA PHE A 187 -0.67 8.02 -13.65
C PHE A 187 -0.29 6.70 -14.35
N ASN A 188 -1.28 5.86 -14.65
CA ASN A 188 -1.06 4.57 -15.32
C ASN A 188 -0.36 4.74 -16.68
N ASP A 189 -0.77 5.72 -17.46
CA ASP A 189 -0.20 6.01 -18.78
C ASP A 189 1.21 6.60 -18.68
N HIS A 190 1.48 7.44 -17.68
CA HIS A 190 2.80 7.97 -17.38
C HIS A 190 3.79 6.84 -17.04
N VAL A 191 3.45 5.98 -16.07
CA VAL A 191 4.29 4.85 -15.68
C VAL A 191 4.54 3.89 -16.84
N ARG A 192 3.50 3.60 -17.64
CA ARG A 192 3.60 2.74 -18.82
C ARG A 192 4.59 3.26 -19.86
N LYS A 193 4.71 4.58 -20.01
CA LYS A 193 5.59 5.25 -21.00
C LYS A 193 6.97 5.56 -20.47
N ASP A 194 7.22 5.36 -19.20
CA ASP A 194 8.49 5.72 -18.55
C ASP A 194 9.58 4.70 -18.88
N ASP A 195 10.57 5.13 -19.65
CA ASP A 195 11.70 4.29 -20.07
C ASP A 195 12.67 3.93 -18.92
N ARG A 196 12.55 4.60 -17.77
CA ARG A 196 13.38 4.34 -16.58
C ARG A 196 12.99 3.04 -15.85
N VAL A 197 11.77 2.52 -16.12
CA VAL A 197 11.20 1.44 -15.35
C VAL A 197 10.66 0.30 -16.19
N VAL A 198 10.40 -0.84 -15.52
CA VAL A 198 9.50 -1.91 -15.98
C VAL A 198 8.34 -1.95 -15.03
N ALA A 199 7.12 -1.90 -15.56
CA ALA A 199 5.89 -1.92 -14.76
C ALA A 199 4.95 -3.03 -15.23
N VAL A 200 4.28 -3.67 -14.27
CA VAL A 200 3.22 -4.67 -14.51
C VAL A 200 2.04 -4.37 -13.61
N MET A 201 0.88 -4.20 -14.21
CA MET A 201 -0.39 -4.05 -13.49
C MET A 201 -1.03 -5.42 -13.27
N LEU A 202 -1.40 -5.70 -12.03
CA LEU A 202 -2.06 -6.93 -11.59
C LEU A 202 -3.50 -6.61 -11.17
N THR A 203 -4.42 -7.55 -11.42
CA THR A 203 -5.83 -7.46 -11.02
C THR A 203 -6.06 -8.00 -9.60
N VAL A 204 -5.15 -7.69 -8.67
CA VAL A 204 -5.34 -7.99 -7.24
C VAL A 204 -6.23 -6.91 -6.66
N ARG A 205 -7.39 -7.29 -6.11
CA ARG A 205 -8.42 -6.38 -5.59
C ARG A 205 -8.76 -5.25 -6.57
N ASP A 206 -8.43 -4.00 -6.24
CA ASP A 206 -8.70 -2.82 -7.10
C ASP A 206 -7.50 -2.46 -8.01
N GLY A 207 -6.63 -3.45 -8.24
CA GLY A 207 -5.47 -3.35 -9.10
C GLY A 207 -4.23 -2.80 -8.41
N MET A 208 -3.12 -3.50 -8.58
CA MET A 208 -1.81 -3.07 -8.09
C MET A 208 -0.82 -3.00 -9.24
N THR A 209 -0.09 -1.88 -9.36
CA THR A 209 1.02 -1.79 -10.31
C THR A 209 2.33 -2.00 -9.58
N LEU A 210 3.09 -3.02 -10.01
CA LEU A 210 4.44 -3.29 -9.56
C LEU A 210 5.42 -2.59 -10.51
N ILE A 211 6.30 -1.76 -9.98
CA ILE A 211 7.20 -0.89 -10.76
C ILE A 211 8.63 -1.07 -10.25
N ARG A 212 9.55 -1.34 -11.14
CA ARG A 212 10.98 -1.53 -10.85
C ARG A 212 11.84 -0.75 -11.81
N LYS A 213 12.98 -0.20 -11.36
CA LYS A 213 14.01 0.34 -12.26
C LYS A 213 14.49 -0.72 -13.26
N ARG A 214 14.86 -0.28 -14.45
CA ARG A 214 15.48 -1.13 -15.49
C ARG A 214 16.92 -1.46 -15.18
#